data_32091eae40a41c26b57415648d0caf83
#
_entry.id   32091eae40a41c26b57415648d0caf83
#
_cell.length_a   1.000
_cell.length_b   1.000
_cell.length_c   1.000
_cell.angle_alpha   90.00
_cell.angle_beta   90.00
_cell.angle_gamma   90.00
#
_symmetry.space_group_name_H-M   'P 1'
#
loop_
_entity.id
_entity.type
_entity.pdbx_description
1 polymer ?
#
loop_
_entity_poly.entity_id
_entity_poly.type
_entity_poly.pdbx_seq_one_letter_code
_entity_poly.pdbx_strand_id
1 'polypeptide(L)'
;MSKISIVFDRLRTEEKMLQKEAAELGHTAVMLDAKITQINTDTKKNDLDLGEVVLERCVSYFRGLHFTSALEFLDIPVLNKFEVANICGNKMFMTLLLKKK
;
A
#
# COMPACT_ATOMS: atom_id res chain seq x y z
N MET A 1 13.68 11.73 -11.24
CA MET A 1 13.50 10.28 -10.99
C MET A 1 13.02 10.08 -9.56
N SER A 2 11.89 9.40 -9.41
CA SER A 2 11.29 9.15 -8.09
C SER A 2 11.42 7.69 -7.72
N LYS A 3 11.47 7.43 -6.42
CA LYS A 3 11.46 6.08 -5.88
C LYS A 3 10.09 5.81 -5.29
N ILE A 4 9.45 4.73 -5.72
CA ILE A 4 8.16 4.31 -5.19
C ILE A 4 8.25 2.87 -4.72
N SER A 5 7.39 2.48 -3.79
CA SER A 5 7.31 1.11 -3.30
C SER A 5 5.96 0.53 -3.66
N ILE A 6 5.96 -0.74 -4.04
CA ILE A 6 4.73 -1.48 -4.32
C ILE A 6 4.64 -2.59 -3.28
N VAL A 7 3.68 -2.47 -2.38
CA VAL A 7 3.46 -3.47 -1.32
C VAL A 7 2.47 -4.49 -1.82
N PHE A 8 2.85 -5.75 -1.75
CA PHE A 8 2.03 -6.86 -2.21
C PHE A 8 2.09 -8.02 -1.21
N ASP A 9 1.12 -8.90 -1.25
CA ASP A 9 1.17 -10.18 -0.53
C ASP A 9 1.14 -11.36 -1.51
N ARG A 10 0.74 -11.10 -2.75
CA ARG A 10 0.74 -12.08 -3.83
C ARG A 10 1.21 -11.37 -5.10
N LEU A 11 2.29 -11.87 -5.69
CA LEU A 11 2.85 -11.25 -6.89
C LEU A 11 2.06 -11.72 -8.12
N ARG A 12 1.18 -10.85 -8.59
CA ARG A 12 0.36 -11.10 -9.77
C ARG A 12 0.93 -10.37 -10.98
N THR A 13 0.32 -10.58 -12.15
CA THR A 13 0.70 -9.90 -13.38
C THR A 13 0.57 -8.37 -13.21
N GLU A 14 -0.47 -7.91 -12.52
CA GLU A 14 -0.72 -6.50 -12.30
C GLU A 14 0.43 -5.81 -11.57
N GLU A 15 0.96 -6.42 -10.52
CA GLU A 15 2.08 -5.85 -9.77
C GLU A 15 3.35 -5.82 -10.60
N LYS A 16 3.58 -6.85 -11.40
CA LYS A 16 4.73 -6.91 -12.31
C LYS A 16 4.64 -5.84 -13.39
N MET A 17 3.45 -5.60 -13.91
CA MET A 17 3.22 -4.55 -14.91
C MET A 17 3.45 -3.16 -14.33
N LEU A 18 3.03 -2.93 -13.09
CA LEU A 18 3.26 -1.66 -12.41
C LEU A 18 4.75 -1.39 -12.26
N GLN A 19 5.51 -2.41 -11.88
CA GLN A 19 6.96 -2.28 -11.75
C GLN A 19 7.61 -1.93 -13.09
N LYS A 20 7.20 -2.62 -14.16
CA LYS A 20 7.72 -2.38 -15.49
C LYS A 20 7.40 -0.97 -15.98
N GLU A 21 6.16 -0.53 -15.82
CA GLU A 21 5.74 0.80 -16.24
C GLU A 21 6.48 1.90 -15.48
N ALA A 22 6.67 1.71 -14.17
CA ALA A 22 7.43 2.66 -13.37
C ALA A 22 8.85 2.81 -13.90
N ALA A 23 9.50 1.69 -14.22
CA ALA A 23 10.85 1.71 -14.76
C ALA A 23 10.91 2.41 -16.13
N GLU A 24 9.91 2.18 -16.97
CA GLU A 24 9.85 2.82 -18.30
C GLU A 24 9.65 4.33 -18.20
N LEU A 25 8.99 4.79 -17.14
CA LEU A 25 8.79 6.23 -16.88
C LEU A 25 9.96 6.88 -16.15
N GLY A 26 11.03 6.13 -15.90
CA GLY A 26 12.23 6.66 -15.25
C GLY A 26 12.19 6.65 -13.74
N HIS A 27 11.25 5.92 -13.15
CA HIS A 27 11.15 5.80 -11.69
C HIS A 27 11.72 4.47 -11.20
N THR A 28 12.18 4.45 -9.96
CA THR A 28 12.63 3.22 -9.31
C THR A 28 11.47 2.63 -8.53
N ALA A 29 11.12 1.39 -8.83
CA ALA A 29 10.06 0.68 -8.13
C ALA A 29 10.65 -0.40 -7.24
N VAL A 30 10.36 -0.31 -5.94
CA VAL A 30 10.78 -1.30 -4.93
C VAL A 30 9.60 -2.21 -4.67
N MET A 31 9.83 -3.52 -4.79
CA MET A 31 8.79 -4.52 -4.51
C MET A 31 8.91 -5.00 -3.08
N LEU A 32 7.85 -4.82 -2.30
CA LEU A 32 7.84 -5.13 -0.87
C LEU A 32 6.78 -6.16 -0.55
N ASP A 33 7.22 -7.35 -0.10
CA ASP A 33 6.29 -8.42 0.24
C ASP A 33 5.78 -8.23 1.68
N ALA A 34 4.50 -7.93 1.81
CA ALA A 34 3.87 -7.67 3.11
C ALA A 34 3.87 -8.89 4.03
N LYS A 35 4.00 -10.10 3.48
CA LYS A 35 4.02 -11.32 4.29
C LYS A 35 5.31 -11.48 5.07
N ILE A 36 6.41 -10.90 4.58
CA ILE A 36 7.72 -11.05 5.22
C ILE A 36 8.26 -9.76 5.81
N THR A 37 7.64 -8.64 5.50
CA THR A 37 8.04 -7.34 6.04
C THR A 37 7.40 -7.13 7.40
N GLN A 38 8.22 -6.81 8.39
CA GLN A 38 7.73 -6.58 9.76
C GLN A 38 7.75 -5.10 10.10
N ILE A 39 6.60 -4.60 10.55
CA ILE A 39 6.46 -3.26 11.08
C ILE A 39 5.84 -3.38 12.46
N ASN A 40 6.55 -2.90 13.47
CA ASN A 40 6.06 -2.93 14.84
C ASN A 40 6.04 -1.52 15.43
N THR A 41 5.66 -1.39 16.70
CA THR A 41 5.53 -0.08 17.34
C THR A 41 6.85 0.66 17.50
N ASP A 42 7.98 -0.05 17.41
CA ASP A 42 9.31 0.54 17.52
C ASP A 42 9.93 0.87 16.17
N THR A 43 9.28 0.47 15.08
CA THR A 43 9.77 0.75 13.72
C THR A 43 9.70 2.24 13.45
N LYS A 44 10.77 2.80 12.88
CA LYS A 44 10.84 4.21 12.51
C LYS A 44 10.85 4.34 10.99
N LYS A 45 10.42 5.52 10.51
CA LYS A 45 10.39 5.80 9.08
C LYS A 45 11.75 5.55 8.42
N ASN A 46 12.84 5.90 9.09
CA ASN A 46 14.19 5.73 8.55
C ASN A 46 14.64 4.28 8.47
N ASP A 47 13.96 3.37 9.16
CA ASP A 47 14.24 1.95 9.10
C ASP A 47 13.71 1.32 7.81
N LEU A 48 12.84 2.03 7.11
CA LEU A 48 12.19 1.58 5.89
C LEU A 48 12.57 2.51 4.74
N ASP A 49 13.21 1.97 3.71
CA ASP A 49 13.58 2.75 2.54
C ASP A 49 12.51 2.56 1.46
N LEU A 50 11.37 3.21 1.62
CA LEU A 50 10.21 3.01 0.79
C LEU A 50 10.00 4.10 -0.27
N GLY A 51 10.88 5.12 -0.31
CA GLY A 51 10.79 6.18 -1.29
C GLY A 51 9.72 7.21 -0.96
N GLU A 52 9.18 7.86 -1.99
CA GLU A 52 8.29 9.01 -1.83
C GLU A 52 6.84 8.62 -1.59
N VAL A 53 6.41 7.48 -2.12
CA VAL A 53 5.02 7.02 -1.99
C VAL A 53 4.97 5.50 -2.05
N VAL A 54 3.99 4.93 -1.39
CA VAL A 54 3.78 3.48 -1.37
C VAL A 54 2.43 3.17 -2.02
N LEU A 55 2.43 2.24 -2.97
CA LEU A 55 1.23 1.70 -3.57
C LEU A 55 0.88 0.41 -2.86
N GLU A 56 -0.25 0.38 -2.16
CA GLU A 56 -0.70 -0.81 -1.46
C GLU A 56 -1.52 -1.67 -2.42
N ARG A 57 -1.05 -2.88 -2.69
CA ARG A 57 -1.66 -3.80 -3.66
C ARG A 57 -1.88 -5.20 -3.09
N CYS A 58 -2.09 -5.31 -1.79
CA CYS A 58 -2.32 -6.61 -1.16
C CYS A 58 -3.66 -7.19 -1.57
N VAL A 59 -3.69 -8.50 -1.81
CA VAL A 59 -4.93 -9.23 -2.10
C VAL A 59 -5.75 -9.37 -0.82
N SER A 60 -5.08 -9.67 0.30
CA SER A 60 -5.76 -9.77 1.59
C SER A 60 -6.16 -8.39 2.10
N TYR A 61 -7.45 -8.18 2.28
CA TYR A 61 -8.00 -6.91 2.76
C TYR A 61 -7.39 -6.52 4.11
N PHE A 62 -7.40 -7.44 5.07
CA PHE A 62 -6.90 -7.13 6.41
C PHE A 62 -5.39 -6.88 6.43
N ARG A 63 -4.62 -7.67 5.69
CA ARG A 63 -3.18 -7.47 5.63
C ARG A 63 -2.84 -6.10 5.04
N GLY A 64 -3.49 -5.74 3.94
CA GLY A 64 -3.28 -4.44 3.30
C GLY A 64 -3.70 -3.30 4.20
N LEU A 65 -4.83 -3.45 4.88
CA LEU A 65 -5.35 -2.43 5.78
C LEU A 65 -4.41 -2.18 6.96
N HIS A 66 -3.91 -3.25 7.58
CA HIS A 66 -2.98 -3.13 8.70
C HIS A 66 -1.65 -2.54 8.26
N PHE A 67 -1.15 -2.95 7.09
CA PHE A 67 0.09 -2.42 6.57
C PHE A 67 -0.03 -0.93 6.27
N THR A 68 -1.13 -0.51 5.64
CA THR A 68 -1.41 0.89 5.35
C THR A 68 -1.48 1.71 6.64
N SER A 69 -2.17 1.19 7.64
CA SER A 69 -2.30 1.85 8.94
C SER A 69 -0.92 2.10 9.56
N ALA A 70 -0.04 1.08 9.53
CA ALA A 70 1.30 1.21 10.08
C ALA A 70 2.13 2.25 9.32
N LEU A 71 2.02 2.29 8.00
CA LEU A 71 2.75 3.24 7.19
C LEU A 71 2.26 4.67 7.42
N GLU A 72 0.96 4.88 7.56
CA GLU A 72 0.42 6.20 7.86
C GLU A 72 0.87 6.69 9.23
N PHE A 73 0.95 5.79 10.20
CA PHE A 73 1.49 6.13 11.52
C PHE A 73 2.93 6.66 11.41
N LEU A 74 3.69 6.17 10.44
CA LEU A 74 5.06 6.60 10.21
C LEU A 74 5.15 7.82 9.26
N ASP A 75 4.01 8.44 8.93
CA ASP A 75 3.93 9.57 8.01
C ASP A 75 4.46 9.25 6.60
N ILE A 76 4.28 8.01 6.17
CA ILE A 76 4.65 7.59 4.82
C ILE A 76 3.40 7.66 3.93
N PRO A 77 3.43 8.42 2.82
CA PRO A 77 2.27 8.49 1.93
C PRO A 77 1.94 7.14 1.32
N VAL A 78 0.70 6.70 1.44
CA VAL A 78 0.21 5.42 0.92
C VAL A 78 -1.00 5.65 0.03
N LEU A 79 -1.03 4.98 -1.07
CA LEU A 79 -2.17 4.99 -1.97
C LEU A 79 -2.81 3.59 -1.93
N ASN A 80 -4.02 3.40 -1.54
CA ASN A 80 -4.97 4.38 -1.00
C ASN A 80 -4.77 4.59 0.49
N LYS A 81 -5.28 5.72 1.01
CA LYS A 81 -5.21 5.99 2.45
C LYS A 81 -6.05 4.97 3.23
N PHE A 82 -5.69 4.79 4.51
CA PHE A 82 -6.39 3.85 5.38
C PHE A 82 -7.90 4.08 5.40
N GLU A 83 -8.31 5.34 5.53
CA GLU A 83 -9.73 5.67 5.59
C GLU A 83 -10.49 5.21 4.35
N VAL A 84 -9.91 5.46 3.16
CA VAL A 84 -10.51 5.05 1.90
C VAL A 84 -10.54 3.53 1.79
N ALA A 85 -9.43 2.86 2.11
CA ALA A 85 -9.36 1.41 2.05
C ALA A 85 -10.33 0.74 3.02
N ASN A 86 -10.48 1.30 4.22
CA ASN A 86 -11.38 0.75 5.22
C ASN A 86 -12.83 0.80 4.76
N ILE A 87 -13.24 1.92 4.17
CA ILE A 87 -14.62 2.08 3.69
C ILE A 87 -14.87 1.23 2.45
N CYS A 88 -14.01 1.34 1.45
CA CYS A 88 -14.20 0.67 0.16
C CYS A 88 -14.02 -0.84 0.24
N GLY A 89 -13.18 -1.31 1.15
CA GLY A 89 -12.96 -2.74 1.35
C GLY A 89 -14.04 -3.42 2.18
N ASN A 90 -14.88 -2.65 2.85
CA ASN A 90 -15.98 -3.19 3.66
C ASN A 90 -17.30 -3.00 2.90
N LYS A 91 -17.88 -4.10 2.43
CA LYS A 91 -19.08 -4.04 1.62
C LYS A 91 -20.25 -3.41 2.35
N MET A 92 -20.37 -3.63 3.65
CA MET A 92 -21.46 -3.05 4.43
C MET A 92 -21.29 -1.53 4.55
N PHE A 93 -20.09 -1.06 4.87
CA PHE A 93 -19.83 0.37 4.96
C PHE A 93 -20.09 1.07 3.63
N MET A 94 -19.62 0.45 2.53
CA MET A 94 -19.84 1.02 1.20
C MET A 94 -21.32 1.09 0.85
N THR A 95 -22.08 0.03 1.16
CA THR A 95 -23.51 0.00 0.92
C THR A 95 -24.24 1.08 1.71
N LEU A 96 -23.90 1.24 2.99
CA LEU A 96 -24.50 2.26 3.84
C LEU A 96 -24.18 3.66 3.33
N LEU A 97 -22.96 3.88 2.89
CA LEU A 97 -22.54 5.17 2.36
C LEU A 97 -23.31 5.52 1.09
N LEU A 98 -23.49 4.56 0.19
CA LEU A 98 -24.24 4.77 -1.05
C LEU A 98 -25.72 5.04 -0.79
N LYS A 99 -26.29 4.43 0.25
CA LYS A 99 -27.69 4.66 0.60
C LYS A 99 -27.96 6.08 1.10
N LYS A 100 -26.94 6.73 1.67
CA LYS A 100 -27.10 8.11 2.14
C LYS A 100 -27.18 9.12 1.01
N LYS A 101 -26.79 8.71 -0.17
CA LYS A 101 -26.83 9.56 -1.35
C LYS A 101 -28.01 9.20 -2.24
#